data_d394f3e5b5f5fa62ab3c2b121e81c507
#
_entry.id   d394f3e5b5f5fa62ab3c2b121e81c507
#
_cell.length_a   1.000
_cell.length_b   1.000
_cell.length_c   1.000
_cell.angle_alpha   90.00
_cell.angle_beta   90.00
_cell.angle_gamma   90.00
#
_symmetry.space_group_name_H-M   'P 1'
#
loop_
_entity.id
_entity.type
_entity.pdbx_description
1 polymer ?
#
loop_
_entity_poly.entity_id
_entity_poly.type
_entity_poly.pdbx_seq_one_letter_code
_entity_poly.pdbx_strand_id
1 'polypeptide(L)'
;MRLILIGCEYSGGTTMALAIGDWILKEFSASGVRIHDHWVYPDISDQDPTKCFILGPGAVIPEEGRYAHLGSDYGSEKLTEERAADVRALKPWILEQAQRIMVWRHMHPSNITRDVFKGEVLRDSIEVGLHYPEAVYAPMYYGYGESGSFSDRRQRVREWDRALLEVAPEYVLVLLRSSSQAIRERMLSNPRPGHIPRENDVEKVIGLFEEQYDE
;
A
#
# COMPACT_ATOMS: atom_id res chain seq x y z
N MET A 1 2.02 -6.88 18.21
CA MET A 1 3.05 -6.57 17.19
C MET A 1 2.41 -5.71 16.12
N ARG A 2 3.07 -4.63 15.68
CA ARG A 2 2.59 -3.79 14.59
C ARG A 2 3.68 -3.64 13.56
N LEU A 3 3.43 -4.09 12.34
CA LEU A 3 4.41 -4.11 11.25
C LEU A 3 3.90 -3.32 10.05
N ILE A 4 4.81 -2.64 9.38
CA ILE A 4 4.59 -2.06 8.06
C ILE A 4 5.58 -2.70 7.11
N LEU A 5 5.07 -3.45 6.13
CA LEU A 5 5.90 -4.10 5.13
C LEU A 5 5.92 -3.23 3.86
N ILE A 6 7.10 -2.82 3.44
CA ILE A 6 7.28 -2.00 2.24
C ILE A 6 8.26 -2.65 1.27
N GLY A 7 8.23 -2.23 0.02
CA GLY A 7 9.14 -2.68 -1.02
C GLY A 7 8.53 -2.52 -2.40
N CYS A 8 9.30 -2.91 -3.42
CA CYS A 8 8.82 -2.94 -4.79
C CYS A 8 7.60 -3.87 -4.91
N GLU A 9 6.62 -3.52 -5.75
CA GLU A 9 5.57 -4.48 -6.12
C GLU A 9 6.20 -5.81 -6.56
N TYR A 10 5.49 -6.90 -6.31
CA TYR A 10 5.99 -8.26 -6.51
C TYR A 10 7.18 -8.68 -5.60
N SER A 11 7.60 -7.85 -4.63
CA SER A 11 8.60 -8.27 -3.63
C SER A 11 8.09 -9.36 -2.67
N GLY A 12 6.77 -9.59 -2.63
CA GLY A 12 6.16 -10.62 -1.80
C GLY A 12 5.47 -10.09 -0.54
N GLY A 13 5.12 -8.81 -0.50
CA GLY A 13 4.45 -8.16 0.65
C GLY A 13 3.25 -8.95 1.16
N THR A 14 2.27 -9.22 0.29
CA THR A 14 1.08 -10.03 0.61
C THR A 14 1.43 -11.40 1.20
N THR A 15 2.33 -12.12 0.53
CA THR A 15 2.73 -13.47 0.97
C THR A 15 3.39 -13.43 2.35
N MET A 16 4.24 -12.44 2.59
CA MET A 16 4.91 -12.26 3.87
C MET A 16 3.92 -11.86 4.96
N ALA A 17 3.01 -10.94 4.67
CA ALA A 17 1.98 -10.51 5.61
C ALA A 17 1.12 -11.68 6.08
N LEU A 18 0.68 -12.53 5.16
CA LEU A 18 -0.10 -13.73 5.46
C LEU A 18 0.70 -14.72 6.32
N ALA A 19 1.95 -15.00 5.94
CA ALA A 19 2.81 -15.93 6.69
C ALA A 19 3.10 -15.43 8.11
N ILE A 20 3.36 -14.14 8.28
CA ILE A 20 3.57 -13.52 9.60
C ILE A 20 2.26 -13.55 10.40
N GLY A 21 1.12 -13.25 9.78
CA GLY A 21 -0.19 -13.31 10.42
C GLY A 21 -0.49 -14.70 10.98
N ASP A 22 -0.32 -15.73 10.18
CA ASP A 22 -0.49 -17.13 10.61
C ASP A 22 0.47 -17.49 11.75
N TRP A 23 1.72 -17.03 11.69
CA TRP A 23 2.71 -17.26 12.74
C TRP A 23 2.30 -16.56 14.05
N ILE A 24 1.84 -15.29 14.00
CA ILE A 24 1.38 -14.57 15.19
C ILE A 24 0.22 -15.31 15.86
N LEU A 25 -0.78 -15.72 15.08
CA LEU A 25 -1.94 -16.45 15.61
C LEU A 25 -1.52 -17.74 16.29
N LYS A 26 -0.61 -18.48 15.68
CA LYS A 26 -0.17 -19.78 16.17
C LYS A 26 0.74 -19.71 17.41
N GLU A 27 1.74 -18.84 17.38
CA GLU A 27 2.79 -18.82 18.41
C GLU A 27 2.42 -17.94 19.62
N PHE A 28 1.59 -16.91 19.42
CA PHE A 28 1.26 -15.97 20.49
C PHE A 28 -0.18 -16.10 20.99
N SER A 29 -0.93 -17.09 20.50
CA SER A 29 -2.36 -17.28 20.86
C SER A 29 -3.15 -15.98 20.76
N ALA A 30 -2.84 -15.19 19.73
CA ALA A 30 -3.51 -13.92 19.49
C ALA A 30 -4.97 -14.15 19.09
N SER A 31 -5.87 -13.32 19.55
CA SER A 31 -7.31 -13.39 19.21
C SER A 31 -7.60 -13.00 17.77
N GLY A 32 -6.64 -12.44 17.06
CA GLY A 32 -6.71 -12.07 15.65
C GLY A 32 -5.55 -11.17 15.27
N VAL A 33 -5.26 -11.15 13.96
CA VAL A 33 -4.29 -10.22 13.35
C VAL A 33 -4.98 -9.46 12.24
N ARG A 34 -4.89 -8.14 12.27
CA ARG A 34 -5.35 -7.30 11.18
C ARG A 34 -4.28 -7.24 10.09
N ILE A 35 -4.64 -7.63 8.88
CA ILE A 35 -3.81 -7.39 7.70
C ILE A 35 -4.50 -6.37 6.83
N HIS A 36 -3.81 -5.27 6.56
CA HIS A 36 -4.23 -4.25 5.61
C HIS A 36 -3.31 -4.30 4.39
N ASP A 37 -3.77 -4.96 3.35
CA ASP A 37 -3.03 -5.17 2.11
C ASP A 37 -3.93 -4.88 0.92
N HIS A 38 -4.13 -3.61 0.63
CA HIS A 38 -4.81 -3.21 -0.58
C HIS A 38 -4.24 -1.89 -1.10
N TRP A 39 -4.33 -1.74 -2.40
CA TRP A 39 -4.01 -0.51 -3.10
C TRP A 39 -5.30 0.14 -3.58
N VAL A 40 -5.37 1.44 -3.48
CA VAL A 40 -6.53 2.21 -3.92
C VAL A 40 -6.20 2.92 -5.21
N TYR A 41 -7.03 2.72 -6.24
CA TYR A 41 -6.89 3.33 -7.55
C TYR A 41 -8.13 4.19 -7.84
N PRO A 42 -7.97 5.46 -8.23
CA PRO A 42 -9.13 6.34 -8.47
C PRO A 42 -9.98 5.81 -9.63
N ASP A 43 -11.30 5.81 -9.44
CA ASP A 43 -12.24 5.55 -10.53
C ASP A 43 -12.66 6.87 -11.17
N ILE A 44 -12.05 7.18 -12.31
CA ILE A 44 -12.35 8.41 -13.07
C ILE A 44 -13.53 8.23 -14.06
N SER A 45 -14.05 7.02 -14.19
CA SER A 45 -15.23 6.75 -15.02
C SER A 45 -16.54 7.15 -14.33
N ASP A 46 -16.52 7.31 -13.01
CA ASP A 46 -17.66 7.73 -12.20
C ASP A 46 -17.60 9.23 -11.89
N GLN A 47 -18.78 9.83 -11.78
CA GLN A 47 -18.90 11.23 -11.38
C GLN A 47 -18.70 11.45 -9.88
N ASP A 48 -18.73 10.39 -9.10
CA ASP A 48 -18.42 10.45 -7.67
C ASP A 48 -16.90 10.39 -7.45
N PRO A 49 -16.26 11.51 -7.06
CA PRO A 49 -14.80 11.56 -6.85
C PRO A 49 -14.34 10.71 -5.66
N THR A 50 -15.26 10.09 -4.94
CA THR A 50 -14.95 9.23 -3.80
C THR A 50 -14.86 7.77 -4.18
N LYS A 51 -15.28 7.40 -5.39
CA LYS A 51 -15.18 6.03 -5.87
C LYS A 51 -13.76 5.68 -6.28
N CYS A 52 -13.40 4.45 -6.00
CA CYS A 52 -12.10 3.91 -6.31
C CYS A 52 -12.16 2.40 -6.47
N PHE A 53 -11.20 1.86 -7.21
CA PHE A 53 -10.94 0.43 -7.25
C PHE A 53 -10.05 0.06 -6.07
N ILE A 54 -10.40 -0.99 -5.39
CA ILE A 54 -9.57 -1.59 -4.34
C ILE A 54 -8.86 -2.79 -4.94
N LEU A 55 -7.53 -2.74 -4.92
CA LEU A 55 -6.67 -3.78 -5.46
C LEU A 55 -5.98 -4.49 -4.30
N GLY A 56 -6.02 -5.81 -4.33
CA GLY A 56 -5.39 -6.61 -3.29
C GLY A 56 -6.40 -7.33 -2.40
N PRO A 57 -5.94 -8.26 -1.59
CA PRO A 57 -6.81 -9.12 -0.79
C PRO A 57 -7.52 -8.38 0.34
N GLY A 58 -7.03 -7.23 0.81
CA GLY A 58 -7.60 -6.47 1.92
C GLY A 58 -8.12 -7.40 3.03
N ALA A 59 -7.28 -7.88 3.94
CA ALA A 59 -7.69 -8.97 4.79
C ALA A 59 -7.60 -8.65 6.29
N VAL A 60 -8.65 -8.99 7.01
CA VAL A 60 -8.57 -9.29 8.45
C VAL A 60 -8.53 -10.80 8.59
N ILE A 61 -7.55 -11.35 9.32
CA ILE A 61 -7.52 -12.76 9.70
C ILE A 61 -8.15 -12.88 11.08
N PRO A 62 -9.40 -13.35 11.20
CA PRO A 62 -9.99 -13.69 12.48
C PRO A 62 -9.44 -15.04 12.98
N GLU A 63 -9.62 -15.34 14.28
CA GLU A 63 -9.22 -16.59 14.94
C GLU A 63 -9.61 -17.87 14.19
N GLU A 64 -10.64 -17.83 13.36
CA GLU A 64 -11.13 -18.98 12.60
C GLU A 64 -10.39 -19.17 11.26
N GLY A 65 -9.32 -18.43 10.96
CA GLY A 65 -8.54 -18.56 9.72
C GLY A 65 -9.28 -18.14 8.45
N ARG A 66 -10.36 -17.37 8.57
CA ARG A 66 -11.11 -16.88 7.41
C ARG A 66 -10.68 -15.47 7.05
N TYR A 67 -10.38 -15.27 5.79
CA TYR A 67 -10.13 -13.93 5.24
C TYR A 67 -11.47 -13.19 5.11
N ALA A 68 -11.66 -12.15 5.90
CA ALA A 68 -12.75 -11.21 5.66
C ALA A 68 -12.26 -10.14 4.67
N HIS A 69 -12.81 -10.12 3.48
CA HIS A 69 -12.61 -9.01 2.57
C HIS A 69 -13.27 -7.76 3.15
N LEU A 70 -12.47 -6.84 3.64
CA LEU A 70 -12.91 -5.46 3.89
C LEU A 70 -12.95 -4.74 2.54
N GLY A 71 -14.02 -4.84 1.80
CA GLY A 71 -14.06 -4.15 0.53
C GLY A 71 -15.21 -4.48 -0.40
N SER A 72 -16.21 -5.22 0.07
CA SER A 72 -17.40 -5.46 -0.75
C SER A 72 -18.28 -4.22 -0.98
N ASP A 73 -18.02 -3.13 -0.27
CA ASP A 73 -18.85 -1.92 -0.35
C ASP A 73 -18.32 -0.83 -1.28
N TYR A 74 -17.12 -1.00 -1.82
CA TYR A 74 -16.50 -0.05 -2.75
C TYR A 74 -16.33 -0.70 -4.11
N GLY A 75 -17.35 -0.54 -4.97
CA GLY A 75 -17.28 -0.82 -6.40
C GLY A 75 -17.11 -2.29 -6.77
N SER A 76 -18.19 -2.96 -7.16
CA SER A 76 -18.20 -4.33 -7.68
C SER A 76 -17.46 -4.50 -9.02
N GLU A 77 -16.95 -3.43 -9.61
CA GLU A 77 -16.27 -3.45 -10.89
C GLU A 77 -14.76 -3.66 -10.71
N LYS A 78 -14.24 -4.63 -11.45
CA LYS A 78 -12.79 -4.90 -11.47
C LYS A 78 -12.07 -3.80 -12.27
N LEU A 79 -10.93 -3.33 -11.75
CA LEU A 79 -10.02 -2.51 -12.53
C LEU A 79 -9.57 -3.30 -13.76
N THR A 80 -9.77 -2.71 -14.95
CA THR A 80 -9.22 -3.21 -16.20
C THR A 80 -7.97 -2.43 -16.56
N GLU A 81 -7.13 -3.00 -17.46
CA GLU A 81 -5.94 -2.29 -17.93
C GLU A 81 -6.31 -0.99 -18.69
N GLU A 82 -7.43 -0.99 -19.42
CA GLU A 82 -7.93 0.20 -20.09
C GLU A 82 -8.23 1.34 -19.09
N ARG A 83 -9.01 1.06 -18.03
CA ARG A 83 -9.30 2.03 -16.96
C ARG A 83 -8.04 2.49 -16.23
N ALA A 84 -7.11 1.59 -15.99
CA ALA A 84 -5.81 1.95 -15.41
C ALA A 84 -5.02 2.87 -16.34
N ALA A 85 -5.06 2.64 -17.64
CA ALA A 85 -4.42 3.50 -18.63
C ALA A 85 -5.05 4.90 -18.68
N ASP A 86 -6.38 5.01 -18.59
CA ASP A 86 -7.07 6.28 -18.54
C ASP A 86 -6.65 7.14 -17.35
N VAL A 87 -6.52 6.52 -16.18
CA VAL A 87 -6.03 7.22 -14.98
C VAL A 87 -4.58 7.68 -15.17
N ARG A 88 -3.72 6.81 -15.73
CA ARG A 88 -2.32 7.19 -16.01
C ARG A 88 -2.18 8.28 -17.07
N ALA A 89 -3.18 8.46 -17.94
CA ALA A 89 -3.22 9.51 -18.95
C ALA A 89 -3.64 10.88 -18.40
N LEU A 90 -4.10 10.96 -17.15
CA LEU A 90 -4.45 12.25 -16.54
C LEU A 90 -3.23 13.16 -16.46
N LYS A 91 -3.48 14.47 -16.53
CA LYS A 91 -2.43 15.44 -16.23
C LYS A 91 -1.89 15.19 -14.80
N PRO A 92 -0.58 15.27 -14.57
CA PRO A 92 0.03 14.93 -13.29
C PRO A 92 -0.61 15.60 -12.08
N TRP A 93 -0.97 16.89 -12.19
CA TRP A 93 -1.61 17.60 -11.09
C TRP A 93 -3.04 17.13 -10.78
N ILE A 94 -3.79 16.64 -11.80
CA ILE A 94 -5.13 16.06 -11.60
C ILE A 94 -4.99 14.71 -10.90
N LEU A 95 -4.07 13.88 -11.40
CA LEU A 95 -3.77 12.58 -10.79
C LEU A 95 -3.31 12.75 -9.35
N GLU A 96 -2.45 13.74 -9.07
CA GLU A 96 -2.03 14.05 -7.71
C GLU A 96 -3.20 14.40 -6.79
N GLN A 97 -4.16 15.21 -7.25
CA GLN A 97 -5.34 15.55 -6.43
C GLN A 97 -6.20 14.32 -6.15
N ALA A 98 -6.43 13.45 -7.15
CA ALA A 98 -7.16 12.21 -6.97
C ALA A 98 -6.45 11.29 -5.97
N GLN A 99 -5.16 11.09 -6.11
CA GLN A 99 -4.35 10.26 -5.21
C GLN A 99 -4.29 10.84 -3.79
N ARG A 100 -4.22 12.16 -3.63
CA ARG A 100 -4.26 12.81 -2.31
C ARG A 100 -5.53 12.48 -1.56
N ILE A 101 -6.68 12.52 -2.23
CA ILE A 101 -7.96 12.19 -1.60
C ILE A 101 -7.94 10.72 -1.15
N MET A 102 -7.44 9.81 -1.99
CA MET A 102 -7.37 8.39 -1.68
C MET A 102 -6.39 8.08 -0.55
N VAL A 103 -5.16 8.59 -0.64
CA VAL A 103 -4.14 8.41 0.40
C VAL A 103 -4.62 8.99 1.73
N TRP A 104 -5.22 10.19 1.70
CA TRP A 104 -5.72 10.82 2.90
C TRP A 104 -6.85 10.02 3.56
N ARG A 105 -7.74 9.43 2.78
CA ARG A 105 -8.88 8.66 3.32
C ARG A 105 -8.49 7.29 3.86
N HIS A 106 -7.58 6.60 3.19
CA HIS A 106 -7.26 5.21 3.50
C HIS A 106 -5.95 5.01 4.26
N MET A 107 -4.97 5.87 4.01
CA MET A 107 -3.59 5.66 4.47
C MET A 107 -3.11 6.75 5.43
N HIS A 108 -3.96 7.73 5.74
CA HIS A 108 -3.56 8.75 6.71
C HIS A 108 -3.38 8.11 8.09
N PRO A 109 -2.28 8.40 8.80
CA PRO A 109 -2.01 7.82 10.12
C PRO A 109 -3.19 7.86 11.09
N SER A 110 -3.95 8.97 11.11
CA SER A 110 -5.14 9.10 11.95
C SER A 110 -6.27 8.11 11.61
N ASN A 111 -6.35 7.62 10.37
CA ASN A 111 -7.35 6.63 9.99
C ASN A 111 -6.91 5.22 10.38
N ILE A 112 -5.62 4.93 10.26
CA ILE A 112 -5.03 3.68 10.73
C ILE A 112 -5.19 3.55 12.24
N THR A 113 -4.91 4.63 12.97
CA THR A 113 -5.04 4.65 14.44
C THR A 113 -6.49 4.75 14.93
N ARG A 114 -7.41 5.30 14.11
CA ARG A 114 -8.84 5.42 14.50
C ARG A 114 -9.50 4.06 14.73
N ASP A 115 -9.10 3.03 14.02
CA ASP A 115 -9.61 1.68 14.26
C ASP A 115 -9.07 1.12 15.59
N VAL A 116 -7.93 1.59 16.06
CA VAL A 116 -7.40 1.31 17.39
C VAL A 116 -8.29 1.92 18.49
N PHE A 117 -8.90 3.09 18.25
CA PHE A 117 -9.74 3.78 19.21
C PHE A 117 -11.20 3.30 19.23
N LYS A 118 -11.66 2.53 18.27
CA LYS A 118 -13.02 2.00 18.23
C LYS A 118 -13.28 0.84 19.20
N GLY A 119 -12.32 0.49 20.04
CA GLY A 119 -12.50 -0.48 21.12
C GLY A 119 -12.38 -1.95 20.74
N GLU A 120 -12.22 -2.27 19.47
CA GLU A 120 -11.81 -3.58 18.98
C GLU A 120 -10.31 -3.57 18.72
N VAL A 121 -9.55 -3.58 19.79
CA VAL A 121 -8.10 -3.53 19.72
C VAL A 121 -7.56 -4.91 19.35
N LEU A 122 -7.52 -5.20 18.07
CA LEU A 122 -6.55 -6.18 17.61
C LEU A 122 -5.16 -5.56 17.88
N ARG A 123 -4.46 -6.11 18.86
CA ARG A 123 -3.13 -5.61 19.27
C ARG A 123 -2.09 -5.78 18.19
N ASP A 124 -2.36 -6.69 17.25
CA ASP A 124 -1.45 -7.09 16.20
C ASP A 124 -1.98 -6.64 14.84
N SER A 125 -1.16 -5.91 14.09
CA SER A 125 -1.50 -5.47 12.74
C SER A 125 -0.29 -5.56 11.81
N ILE A 126 -0.58 -5.87 10.55
CA ILE A 126 0.39 -5.89 9.46
C ILE A 126 -0.17 -5.02 8.34
N GLU A 127 0.51 -3.94 8.04
CA GLU A 127 0.15 -3.02 6.97
C GLU A 127 1.11 -3.24 5.78
N VAL A 128 0.60 -3.37 4.56
CA VAL A 128 1.44 -3.53 3.37
C VAL A 128 1.39 -2.27 2.54
N GLY A 129 2.54 -1.67 2.32
CA GLY A 129 2.73 -0.47 1.50
C GLY A 129 2.32 0.83 2.19
N LEU A 130 1.05 0.99 2.55
CA LEU A 130 0.49 2.26 3.05
C LEU A 130 0.83 3.44 2.13
N HIS A 131 1.32 4.54 2.73
CA HIS A 131 1.74 5.76 2.04
C HIS A 131 3.21 5.72 1.57
N TYR A 132 4.00 4.75 2.02
CA TYR A 132 5.44 4.70 1.74
C TYR A 132 5.80 4.57 0.26
N PRO A 133 5.11 3.75 -0.56
CA PRO A 133 5.41 3.65 -1.98
C PRO A 133 5.23 4.94 -2.78
N GLU A 134 4.46 5.91 -2.28
CA GLU A 134 4.26 7.22 -2.90
C GLU A 134 5.57 7.98 -3.11
N ALA A 135 6.54 7.85 -2.19
CA ALA A 135 7.84 8.50 -2.32
C ALA A 135 8.64 8.01 -3.53
N VAL A 136 8.37 6.79 -4.00
CA VAL A 136 9.05 6.15 -5.13
C VAL A 136 8.21 6.24 -6.40
N TYR A 137 6.96 5.79 -6.33
CA TYR A 137 6.15 5.63 -7.53
C TYR A 137 5.59 6.95 -8.07
N ALA A 138 5.25 7.91 -7.23
CA ALA A 138 4.67 9.15 -7.69
C ALA A 138 5.62 9.95 -8.61
N PRO A 139 6.88 10.23 -8.23
CA PRO A 139 7.79 10.92 -9.13
C PRO A 139 8.21 10.07 -10.33
N MET A 140 8.24 8.75 -10.19
CA MET A 140 8.74 7.88 -11.25
C MET A 140 7.70 7.61 -12.35
N TYR A 141 6.44 7.45 -11.98
CA TYR A 141 5.40 6.98 -12.92
C TYR A 141 4.24 7.95 -13.12
N TYR A 142 3.99 8.83 -12.16
CA TYR A 142 2.83 9.72 -12.20
C TYR A 142 3.17 11.17 -12.52
N GLY A 143 4.47 11.52 -12.60
CA GLY A 143 4.94 12.85 -12.98
C GLY A 143 4.66 13.94 -11.96
N TYR A 144 4.47 13.59 -10.68
CA TYR A 144 4.35 14.53 -9.58
C TYR A 144 5.16 14.08 -8.36
N GLY A 145 5.36 14.98 -7.42
CA GLY A 145 6.00 14.64 -6.14
C GLY A 145 7.52 14.55 -6.18
N GLU A 146 8.16 15.15 -7.20
CA GLU A 146 9.61 15.22 -7.31
C GLU A 146 10.24 15.91 -6.10
N SER A 147 11.45 15.47 -5.74
CA SER A 147 12.21 16.04 -4.63
C SER A 147 12.45 17.54 -4.82
N GLY A 148 12.20 18.32 -3.78
CA GLY A 148 12.31 19.77 -3.79
C GLY A 148 11.15 20.52 -4.47
N SER A 149 10.15 19.83 -5.01
CA SER A 149 8.92 20.43 -5.52
C SER A 149 7.96 20.78 -4.37
N PHE A 150 6.95 21.61 -4.67
CA PHE A 150 5.87 21.91 -3.69
C PHE A 150 5.15 20.65 -3.18
N SER A 151 5.07 19.63 -4.00
CA SER A 151 4.41 18.35 -3.68
C SER A 151 5.40 17.23 -3.36
N ASP A 152 6.61 17.54 -2.95
CA ASP A 152 7.67 16.58 -2.64
C ASP A 152 7.14 15.39 -1.82
N ARG A 153 7.04 14.23 -2.47
CA ARG A 153 6.48 13.03 -1.85
C ARG A 153 7.42 12.37 -0.86
N ARG A 154 8.73 12.48 -1.06
CA ARG A 154 9.72 11.97 -0.12
C ARG A 154 9.62 12.70 1.21
N GLN A 155 9.54 14.04 1.16
CA GLN A 155 9.34 14.84 2.36
C GLN A 155 7.98 14.54 3.01
N ARG A 156 6.91 14.47 2.21
CA ARG A 156 5.56 14.22 2.73
C ARG A 156 5.42 12.86 3.42
N VAL A 157 6.03 11.83 2.86
CA VAL A 157 6.06 10.50 3.49
C VAL A 157 6.78 10.53 4.84
N ARG A 158 7.91 11.24 4.95
CA ARG A 158 8.62 11.40 6.22
C ARG A 158 7.80 12.18 7.27
N GLU A 159 6.98 13.13 6.84
CA GLU A 159 6.07 13.86 7.74
C GLU A 159 4.97 12.93 8.27
N TRP A 160 4.40 12.11 7.40
CA TRP A 160 3.39 11.12 7.79
C TRP A 160 3.94 10.02 8.67
N ASP A 161 5.15 9.56 8.39
CA ASP A 161 5.85 8.57 9.21
C ASP A 161 6.07 9.10 10.63
N ARG A 162 6.58 10.31 10.76
CA ARG A 162 6.70 10.96 12.08
C ARG A 162 5.37 11.05 12.81
N ALA A 163 4.31 11.50 12.13
CA ALA A 163 2.98 11.59 12.73
C ALA A 163 2.43 10.21 13.12
N LEU A 164 2.73 9.15 12.37
CA LEU A 164 2.35 7.79 12.73
C LEU A 164 3.09 7.33 14.00
N LEU A 165 4.41 7.54 14.06
CA LEU A 165 5.22 7.12 15.20
C LEU A 165 4.93 7.93 16.47
N GLU A 166 4.44 9.17 16.36
CA GLU A 166 3.96 9.95 17.52
C GLU A 166 2.74 9.30 18.19
N VAL A 167 1.85 8.67 17.41
CA VAL A 167 0.60 8.06 17.94
C VAL A 167 0.69 6.55 18.11
N ALA A 168 1.63 5.91 17.45
CA ALA A 168 1.82 4.46 17.47
C ALA A 168 3.33 4.10 17.36
N PRO A 169 4.12 4.41 18.41
CA PRO A 169 5.58 4.23 18.41
C PRO A 169 6.02 2.76 18.32
N GLU A 170 5.10 1.83 18.50
CA GLU A 170 5.36 0.39 18.42
C GLU A 170 5.38 -0.16 16.99
N TYR A 171 5.09 0.64 15.97
CA TYR A 171 5.22 0.19 14.59
C TYR A 171 6.68 -0.04 14.19
N VAL A 172 6.90 -1.15 13.51
CA VAL A 172 8.19 -1.50 12.92
C VAL A 172 8.05 -1.49 11.40
N LEU A 173 8.85 -0.65 10.75
CA LEU A 173 8.96 -0.61 9.30
C LEU A 173 9.93 -1.70 8.83
N VAL A 174 9.49 -2.50 7.87
CA VAL A 174 10.26 -3.63 7.31
C VAL A 174 10.39 -3.46 5.80
N LEU A 175 11.59 -3.23 5.31
CA LEU A 175 11.88 -3.21 3.89
C LEU A 175 12.06 -4.63 3.36
N LEU A 176 11.15 -5.04 2.47
CA LEU A 176 11.21 -6.33 1.78
C LEU A 176 12.13 -6.24 0.58
N ARG A 177 13.19 -7.02 0.59
CA ARG A 177 14.15 -7.14 -0.50
C ARG A 177 13.89 -8.40 -1.32
N SER A 178 13.83 -8.25 -2.62
CA SER A 178 13.78 -9.36 -3.58
C SER A 178 14.71 -9.02 -4.72
N SER A 179 15.34 -10.05 -5.31
CA SER A 179 16.15 -9.83 -6.51
C SER A 179 15.28 -9.34 -7.67
N SER A 180 15.86 -8.53 -8.53
CA SER A 180 15.18 -8.04 -9.73
C SER A 180 14.70 -9.18 -10.64
N GLN A 181 15.46 -10.27 -10.70
CA GLN A 181 15.06 -11.48 -11.42
C GLN A 181 13.77 -12.07 -10.83
N ALA A 182 13.70 -12.27 -9.51
CA ALA A 182 12.52 -12.84 -8.87
C ALA A 182 11.28 -11.95 -9.04
N ILE A 183 11.45 -10.64 -9.03
CA ILE A 183 10.36 -9.70 -9.28
C ILE A 183 9.87 -9.85 -10.73
N ARG A 184 10.75 -9.86 -11.73
CA ARG A 184 10.37 -10.04 -13.13
C ARG A 184 9.67 -11.38 -13.38
N GLU A 185 10.18 -12.46 -12.81
CA GLU A 185 9.54 -13.79 -12.93
C GLU A 185 8.12 -13.78 -12.37
N ARG A 186 7.89 -13.09 -11.24
CA ARG A 186 6.55 -12.94 -10.66
C ARG A 186 5.64 -12.03 -11.48
N MET A 187 6.16 -10.96 -12.07
CA MET A 187 5.42 -10.09 -12.99
C MET A 187 4.92 -10.88 -14.20
N LEU A 188 5.77 -11.71 -14.79
CA LEU A 188 5.43 -12.55 -15.94
C LEU A 188 4.44 -13.67 -15.60
N SER A 189 4.60 -14.29 -14.44
CA SER A 189 3.76 -15.42 -14.03
C SER A 189 2.40 -15.02 -13.45
N ASN A 190 2.26 -13.78 -12.95
CA ASN A 190 1.05 -13.27 -12.33
C ASN A 190 0.80 -11.80 -12.72
N PRO A 191 0.54 -11.50 -13.99
CA PRO A 191 0.28 -10.14 -14.44
C PRO A 191 -0.98 -9.60 -13.76
N ARG A 192 -0.90 -8.36 -13.27
CA ARG A 192 -2.02 -7.67 -12.60
C ARG A 192 -2.38 -6.41 -13.36
N PRO A 193 -3.67 -6.13 -13.61
CA PRO A 193 -4.08 -4.82 -14.13
C PRO A 193 -3.61 -3.69 -13.23
N GLY A 194 -3.12 -2.63 -13.81
CA GLY A 194 -2.72 -1.45 -13.06
C GLY A 194 -1.43 -1.59 -12.22
N HIS A 195 -0.66 -2.67 -12.38
CA HIS A 195 0.65 -2.76 -11.75
C HIS A 195 1.53 -1.58 -12.17
N ILE A 196 2.35 -1.09 -11.25
CA ILE A 196 3.06 0.18 -11.41
C ILE A 196 4.43 -0.01 -12.05
N PRO A 197 5.33 -0.89 -11.55
CA PRO A 197 6.66 -1.00 -12.10
C PRO A 197 6.66 -1.62 -13.50
N ARG A 198 7.48 -1.04 -14.38
CA ARG A 198 7.78 -1.65 -15.68
C ARG A 198 8.94 -2.63 -15.52
N GLU A 199 8.95 -3.68 -16.32
CA GLU A 199 10.00 -4.72 -16.27
C GLU A 199 11.42 -4.14 -16.34
N ASN A 200 11.65 -3.16 -17.21
CA ASN A 200 12.93 -2.50 -17.38
C ASN A 200 13.34 -1.57 -16.24
N ASP A 201 12.40 -1.19 -15.37
CA ASP A 201 12.64 -0.24 -14.29
C ASP A 201 12.85 -0.93 -12.93
N VAL A 202 12.74 -2.26 -12.87
CA VAL A 202 12.72 -3.01 -11.61
C VAL A 202 13.94 -2.72 -10.75
N GLU A 203 15.16 -2.74 -11.31
CA GLU A 203 16.38 -2.41 -10.55
C GLU A 203 16.35 -0.99 -10.00
N LYS A 204 15.90 -0.04 -10.83
CA LYS A 204 15.79 1.37 -10.42
C LYS A 204 14.79 1.53 -9.29
N VAL A 205 13.64 0.85 -9.36
CA VAL A 205 12.63 0.89 -8.31
C VAL A 205 13.18 0.31 -7.01
N ILE A 206 13.85 -0.84 -7.05
CA ILE A 206 14.50 -1.45 -5.88
C ILE A 206 15.49 -0.45 -5.26
N GLY A 207 16.39 0.12 -6.06
CA GLY A 207 17.38 1.08 -5.58
C GLY A 207 16.76 2.33 -4.93
N LEU A 208 15.63 2.82 -5.47
CA LEU A 208 14.92 3.95 -4.88
C LEU A 208 14.25 3.61 -3.54
N PHE A 209 13.74 2.39 -3.37
CA PHE A 209 13.25 1.94 -2.06
C PHE A 209 14.38 1.81 -1.05
N GLU A 210 15.52 1.25 -1.46
CA GLU A 210 16.71 1.15 -0.61
C GLU A 210 17.23 2.54 -0.23
N GLU A 211 17.40 3.46 -1.18
CA GLU A 211 17.82 4.84 -0.92
C GLU A 211 16.88 5.57 0.06
N GLN A 212 15.58 5.31 -0.02
CA GLN A 212 14.57 6.02 0.78
C GLN A 212 14.43 5.44 2.19
N TYR A 213 14.61 4.13 2.38
CA TYR A 213 14.19 3.39 3.58
C TYR A 213 15.26 2.47 4.18
N ASP A 214 16.47 2.40 3.62
CA ASP A 214 17.55 1.58 4.16
C ASP A 214 18.49 2.44 5.03
N GLU A 215 18.00 2.82 6.22
CA GLU A 215 18.79 3.53 7.25
C GLU A 215 19.14 2.64 8.44
#